data_3c034b05a0d7954faeacd411d66021be
#
_entry.id   3c034b05a0d7954faeacd411d66021be
#
_cell.length_a   1.000
_cell.length_b   1.000
_cell.length_c   1.000
_cell.angle_alpha   90.00
_cell.angle_beta   90.00
_cell.angle_gamma   90.00
#
_symmetry.space_group_name_H-M   'P 1'
#
loop_
_entity.id
_entity.type
_entity.pdbx_description
1 polymer ?
#
loop_
_entity_poly.entity_id
_entity_poly.type
_entity_poly.pdbx_seq_one_letter_code
_entity_poly.pdbx_strand_id
1 'polypeptide(L)'
;KDFQPVVDEAVALFKELLNIPEGYSVLFLGGGASLEFCMVPFNFLEKKAAYLNTGVWAKKAMKEAKAFGEVVEVASSAESTYTYIPKDYTVPADADYFHITTNNTIYGTELKEDLDVNVPMVADMSSDIFSRPIDVSKYICIYGGAQKNLAPSGVTFVIVKNDALGKVSRYIPTMLNYQTHVDSGSMFNTPPVVPIYAALQTLRWIKAEGGVKEMERLSLIHI
;
A
#
# COMPACT_ATOMS: atom_id res chain seq x y z
N LYS A 1 24.00 3.21 12.25
CA LYS A 1 24.97 2.72 11.25
C LYS A 1 24.91 1.20 11.11
N ASP A 2 24.85 0.45 12.20
CA ASP A 2 24.91 -1.02 12.18
C ASP A 2 23.65 -1.70 11.63
N PHE A 3 22.52 -0.98 11.60
CA PHE A 3 21.24 -1.49 11.10
C PHE A 3 20.97 -1.11 9.63
N GLN A 4 21.71 -0.16 9.06
CA GLN A 4 21.52 0.28 7.68
C GLN A 4 21.57 -0.87 6.66
N PRO A 5 22.51 -1.83 6.74
CA PRO A 5 22.54 -2.94 5.80
C PRO A 5 21.27 -3.81 5.80
N VAL A 6 20.60 -3.92 6.95
CA VAL A 6 19.33 -4.67 7.07
C VAL A 6 18.22 -3.96 6.30
N VAL A 7 18.12 -2.64 6.43
CA VAL A 7 17.15 -1.83 5.69
C VAL A 7 17.43 -1.88 4.20
N ASP A 8 18.69 -1.70 3.80
CA ASP A 8 19.10 -1.68 2.40
C ASP A 8 18.79 -3.02 1.71
N GLU A 9 19.08 -4.13 2.37
CA GLU A 9 18.75 -5.46 1.85
C GLU A 9 17.25 -5.70 1.78
N ALA A 10 16.50 -5.29 2.78
CA ALA A 10 15.04 -5.40 2.76
C ALA A 10 14.42 -4.59 1.60
N VAL A 11 14.90 -3.36 1.37
CA VAL A 11 14.49 -2.54 0.23
C VAL A 11 14.86 -3.22 -1.10
N ALA A 12 16.07 -3.76 -1.22
CA ALA A 12 16.52 -4.45 -2.42
C ALA A 12 15.64 -5.68 -2.74
N LEU A 13 15.32 -6.49 -1.72
CA LEU A 13 14.44 -7.65 -1.89
C LEU A 13 13.00 -7.27 -2.22
N PHE A 14 12.45 -6.19 -1.65
CA PHE A 14 11.15 -5.65 -2.08
C PHE A 14 11.16 -5.33 -3.56
N LYS A 15 12.19 -4.60 -4.02
CA LYS A 15 12.32 -4.22 -5.43
C LYS A 15 12.49 -5.42 -6.34
N GLU A 16 13.30 -6.38 -5.97
CA GLU A 16 13.53 -7.60 -6.75
C GLU A 16 12.26 -8.45 -6.84
N LEU A 17 11.64 -8.78 -5.70
CA LEU A 17 10.51 -9.72 -5.64
C LEU A 17 9.23 -9.19 -6.31
N LEU A 18 9.01 -7.88 -6.26
CA LEU A 18 7.84 -7.23 -6.87
C LEU A 18 8.16 -6.57 -8.22
N ASN A 19 9.38 -6.72 -8.75
CA ASN A 19 9.83 -6.06 -9.98
C ASN A 19 9.53 -4.55 -9.98
N ILE A 20 9.83 -3.88 -8.85
CA ILE A 20 9.54 -2.45 -8.70
C ILE A 20 10.40 -1.64 -9.67
N PRO A 21 9.79 -0.84 -10.57
CA PRO A 21 10.56 -0.09 -11.56
C PRO A 21 11.37 1.04 -10.93
N GLU A 22 12.29 1.61 -11.72
CA GLU A 22 12.99 2.86 -11.37
C GLU A 22 11.99 3.99 -11.06
N GLY A 23 12.40 4.92 -10.21
CA GLY A 23 11.55 6.05 -9.80
C GLY A 23 10.60 5.75 -8.64
N TYR A 24 10.70 4.57 -8.02
CA TYR A 24 9.97 4.22 -6.80
C TYR A 24 10.88 4.10 -5.60
N SER A 25 10.35 4.50 -4.44
CA SER A 25 10.97 4.29 -3.13
C SER A 25 10.18 3.28 -2.31
N VAL A 26 10.89 2.42 -1.58
CA VAL A 26 10.31 1.51 -0.59
C VAL A 26 10.65 2.05 0.79
N LEU A 27 9.63 2.27 1.61
CA LEU A 27 9.76 2.87 2.94
C LEU A 27 9.29 1.89 4.02
N PHE A 28 9.94 1.95 5.18
CA PHE A 28 9.54 1.24 6.39
C PHE A 28 9.22 2.25 7.48
N LEU A 29 7.93 2.37 7.80
CA LEU A 29 7.39 3.39 8.70
C LEU A 29 6.77 2.76 9.94
N GLY A 30 6.43 3.58 10.92
CA GLY A 30 5.58 3.21 12.05
C GLY A 30 4.13 3.64 11.82
N GLY A 31 3.23 3.30 12.76
CA GLY A 31 1.84 3.76 12.75
C GLY A 31 0.81 2.82 12.13
N GLY A 32 1.25 1.78 11.41
CA GLY A 32 0.38 0.81 10.73
C GLY A 32 -0.41 1.42 9.57
N ALA A 33 -1.16 0.59 8.86
CA ALA A 33 -2.04 1.04 7.77
C ALA A 33 -3.05 2.12 8.21
N SER A 34 -3.38 2.18 9.50
CA SER A 34 -4.29 3.21 10.01
C SER A 34 -3.70 4.62 9.93
N LEU A 35 -2.38 4.78 10.07
CA LEU A 35 -1.73 6.06 9.84
C LEU A 35 -1.69 6.39 8.35
N GLU A 36 -1.53 5.40 7.49
CA GLU A 36 -1.53 5.59 6.03
C GLU A 36 -2.89 6.09 5.52
N PHE A 37 -4.01 5.78 6.20
CA PHE A 37 -5.32 6.37 5.88
C PHE A 37 -5.32 7.90 5.96
N CYS A 38 -4.43 8.49 6.78
CA CYS A 38 -4.20 9.92 6.85
C CYS A 38 -3.06 10.38 5.94
N MET A 39 -1.94 9.63 5.91
CA MET A 39 -0.75 10.04 5.16
C MET A 39 -1.02 10.05 3.64
N VAL A 40 -1.76 9.09 3.12
CA VAL A 40 -2.15 9.06 1.70
C VAL A 40 -2.86 10.35 1.28
N PRO A 41 -3.99 10.75 1.88
CA PRO A 41 -4.63 12.01 1.48
C PRO A 41 -3.79 13.25 1.81
N PHE A 42 -2.97 13.25 2.85
CA PHE A 42 -2.04 14.36 3.09
C PHE A 42 -1.09 14.60 1.92
N ASN A 43 -0.59 13.52 1.30
CA ASN A 43 0.44 13.60 0.26
C ASN A 43 -0.12 13.66 -1.16
N PHE A 44 -1.33 13.16 -1.41
CA PHE A 44 -1.84 12.99 -2.77
C PHE A 44 -3.19 13.66 -3.05
N LEU A 45 -4.03 13.95 -2.05
CA LEU A 45 -5.35 14.54 -2.26
C LEU A 45 -5.26 16.06 -2.31
N GLU A 46 -5.34 16.64 -3.48
CA GLU A 46 -5.45 18.10 -3.64
C GLU A 46 -6.90 18.55 -3.74
N LYS A 47 -7.71 17.87 -4.55
CA LYS A 47 -9.11 18.24 -4.82
C LYS A 47 -10.07 17.09 -4.56
N LYS A 48 -9.90 15.98 -5.26
CA LYS A 48 -10.86 14.87 -5.29
C LYS A 48 -10.15 13.52 -5.28
N ALA A 49 -10.64 12.61 -4.44
CA ALA A 49 -10.21 11.21 -4.46
C ALA A 49 -11.41 10.28 -4.68
N ALA A 50 -11.17 9.22 -5.44
CA ALA A 50 -12.14 8.17 -5.68
C ALA A 50 -11.82 6.94 -4.82
N TYR A 51 -12.84 6.27 -4.31
CA TYR A 51 -12.70 5.09 -3.44
C TYR A 51 -13.64 3.97 -3.87
N LEU A 52 -13.10 2.74 -3.91
CA LEU A 52 -13.90 1.52 -4.02
C LEU A 52 -14.16 0.97 -2.62
N ASN A 53 -15.42 1.01 -2.16
CA ASN A 53 -15.78 0.58 -0.82
C ASN A 53 -16.13 -0.91 -0.79
N THR A 54 -15.13 -1.74 -0.55
CA THR A 54 -15.23 -3.21 -0.50
C THR A 54 -15.19 -3.77 0.92
N GLY A 55 -15.19 -2.92 1.95
CA GLY A 55 -15.14 -3.40 3.32
C GLY A 55 -14.83 -2.34 4.36
N VAL A 56 -14.68 -2.79 5.60
CA VAL A 56 -14.47 -1.91 6.75
C VAL A 56 -13.19 -1.08 6.64
N TRP A 57 -12.14 -1.63 6.03
CA TRP A 57 -10.86 -0.93 5.90
C TRP A 57 -10.92 0.15 4.82
N ALA A 58 -11.51 -0.14 3.67
CA ALA A 58 -11.80 0.85 2.63
C ALA A 58 -12.67 1.99 3.18
N LYS A 59 -13.72 1.66 3.94
CA LYS A 59 -14.59 2.65 4.59
C LYS A 59 -13.84 3.53 5.59
N LYS A 60 -12.89 2.98 6.36
CA LYS A 60 -12.06 3.76 7.28
C LYS A 60 -11.12 4.69 6.54
N ALA A 61 -10.42 4.20 5.51
CA ALA A 61 -9.55 5.03 4.68
C ALA A 61 -10.32 6.19 4.03
N MET A 62 -11.48 5.91 3.46
CA MET A 62 -12.37 6.91 2.88
C MET A 62 -12.85 7.95 3.90
N LYS A 63 -13.11 7.53 5.15
CA LYS A 63 -13.51 8.45 6.22
C LYS A 63 -12.42 9.49 6.52
N GLU A 64 -11.17 9.04 6.63
CA GLU A 64 -10.05 9.93 6.92
C GLU A 64 -9.78 10.89 5.75
N ALA A 65 -9.87 10.41 4.52
CA ALA A 65 -9.67 11.24 3.32
C ALA A 65 -10.65 12.44 3.24
N LYS A 66 -11.86 12.30 3.76
CA LYS A 66 -12.87 13.40 3.80
C LYS A 66 -12.43 14.64 4.56
N ALA A 67 -11.41 14.53 5.41
CA ALA A 67 -10.83 15.68 6.10
C ALA A 67 -9.93 16.55 5.18
N PHE A 68 -9.57 16.04 3.99
CA PHE A 68 -8.56 16.65 3.12
C PHE A 68 -9.11 17.15 1.78
N GLY A 69 -10.26 16.66 1.33
CA GLY A 69 -10.85 17.05 0.06
C GLY A 69 -12.16 16.34 -0.24
N GLU A 70 -12.63 16.48 -1.47
CA GLU A 70 -13.80 15.76 -1.97
C GLU A 70 -13.50 14.26 -2.06
N VAL A 71 -14.42 13.42 -1.58
CA VAL A 71 -14.28 11.96 -1.64
C VAL A 71 -15.50 11.36 -2.31
N VAL A 72 -15.28 10.68 -3.43
CA VAL A 72 -16.29 10.00 -4.23
C VAL A 72 -16.20 8.48 -3.97
N GLU A 73 -17.27 7.91 -3.42
CA GLU A 73 -17.45 6.46 -3.39
C GLU A 73 -17.96 6.02 -4.77
N VAL A 74 -17.11 5.42 -5.59
CA VAL A 74 -17.47 5.05 -6.97
C VAL A 74 -18.36 3.82 -7.03
N ALA A 75 -18.19 2.90 -6.09
CA ALA A 75 -19.04 1.74 -5.88
C ALA A 75 -18.86 1.18 -4.47
N SER A 76 -19.87 0.44 -4.02
CA SER A 76 -19.87 -0.24 -2.72
C SER A 76 -20.64 -1.55 -2.83
N SER A 77 -20.23 -2.55 -2.07
CA SER A 77 -20.99 -3.79 -1.86
C SER A 77 -21.53 -3.91 -0.42
N ALA A 78 -21.67 -2.78 0.27
CA ALA A 78 -22.14 -2.73 1.65
C ALA A 78 -23.57 -3.27 1.83
N GLU A 79 -24.45 -3.10 0.83
CA GLU A 79 -25.83 -3.62 0.82
C GLU A 79 -25.87 -5.14 0.91
N SER A 80 -24.83 -5.81 0.39
CA SER A 80 -24.67 -7.27 0.45
C SER A 80 -23.62 -7.70 1.48
N THR A 81 -23.37 -6.89 2.50
CA THR A 81 -22.39 -7.17 3.55
C THR A 81 -20.99 -7.47 2.98
N TYR A 82 -20.62 -6.79 1.89
CA TYR A 82 -19.33 -6.93 1.21
C TYR A 82 -18.98 -8.35 0.73
N THR A 83 -19.97 -9.11 0.32
CA THR A 83 -19.80 -10.49 -0.15
C THR A 83 -19.23 -10.59 -1.57
N TYR A 84 -19.11 -9.48 -2.28
CA TYR A 84 -18.54 -9.40 -3.62
C TYR A 84 -17.77 -8.08 -3.81
N ILE A 85 -16.94 -8.02 -4.87
CA ILE A 85 -16.27 -6.79 -5.31
C ILE A 85 -17.05 -6.22 -6.50
N PRO A 86 -17.53 -4.96 -6.42
CA PRO A 86 -18.20 -4.30 -7.54
C PRO A 86 -17.29 -4.22 -8.78
N LYS A 87 -17.85 -4.41 -9.98
CA LYS A 87 -17.13 -4.31 -11.26
C LYS A 87 -17.67 -3.18 -12.14
N ASP A 88 -18.94 -2.84 -12.00
CA ASP A 88 -19.62 -1.84 -12.84
C ASP A 88 -19.57 -0.48 -12.15
N TYR A 89 -18.50 0.28 -12.39
CA TYR A 89 -18.34 1.65 -11.90
C TYR A 89 -17.46 2.46 -12.84
N THR A 90 -17.57 3.78 -12.73
CA THR A 90 -16.72 4.72 -13.46
C THR A 90 -15.90 5.55 -12.45
N VAL A 91 -14.59 5.60 -12.63
CA VAL A 91 -13.72 6.44 -11.83
C VAL A 91 -13.70 7.84 -12.46
N PRO A 92 -13.98 8.93 -11.70
CA PRO A 92 -13.90 10.28 -12.21
C PRO A 92 -12.49 10.58 -12.77
N ALA A 93 -12.43 11.06 -14.01
CA ALA A 93 -11.15 11.34 -14.68
C ALA A 93 -10.36 12.49 -14.05
N ASP A 94 -11.02 13.34 -13.26
CA ASP A 94 -10.44 14.44 -12.51
C ASP A 94 -10.06 14.09 -11.07
N ALA A 95 -10.09 12.80 -10.70
CA ALA A 95 -9.64 12.34 -9.40
C ALA A 95 -8.10 12.39 -9.30
N ASP A 96 -7.60 12.92 -8.19
CA ASP A 96 -6.17 12.94 -7.87
C ASP A 96 -5.63 11.53 -7.71
N TYR A 97 -6.45 10.62 -7.17
CA TYR A 97 -6.17 9.18 -7.10
C TYR A 97 -7.45 8.35 -6.94
N PHE A 98 -7.33 7.07 -7.26
CA PHE A 98 -8.32 6.04 -6.99
C PHE A 98 -7.77 5.04 -5.97
N HIS A 99 -8.44 4.92 -4.82
CA HIS A 99 -8.04 4.06 -3.72
C HIS A 99 -8.80 2.74 -3.72
N ILE A 100 -8.07 1.63 -3.55
CA ILE A 100 -8.59 0.28 -3.42
C ILE A 100 -8.00 -0.43 -2.20
N THR A 101 -8.74 -1.38 -1.65
CA THR A 101 -8.26 -2.37 -0.69
C THR A 101 -8.27 -3.73 -1.39
N THR A 102 -7.11 -4.28 -1.68
CA THR A 102 -6.98 -5.44 -2.58
C THR A 102 -7.50 -6.73 -1.97
N ASN A 103 -7.36 -6.89 -0.65
CA ASN A 103 -7.89 -8.06 0.06
C ASN A 103 -8.63 -7.67 1.35
N ASN A 104 -9.89 -8.06 1.42
CA ASN A 104 -10.82 -7.74 2.52
C ASN A 104 -10.91 -8.93 3.49
N THR A 105 -9.98 -9.04 4.40
CA THR A 105 -9.80 -10.20 5.31
C THR A 105 -11.03 -10.53 6.18
N ILE A 106 -11.87 -9.54 6.50
CA ILE A 106 -13.09 -9.75 7.30
C ILE A 106 -14.18 -10.45 6.49
N TYR A 107 -14.28 -10.11 5.19
CA TYR A 107 -15.36 -10.56 4.32
C TYR A 107 -14.95 -11.66 3.35
N GLY A 108 -13.64 -11.93 3.22
CA GLY A 108 -13.10 -12.99 2.36
C GLY A 108 -13.14 -12.65 0.88
N THR A 109 -13.16 -11.36 0.51
CA THR A 109 -13.13 -10.92 -0.88
C THR A 109 -11.77 -10.34 -1.25
N GLU A 110 -11.27 -10.64 -2.45
CA GLU A 110 -9.95 -10.26 -2.92
C GLU A 110 -9.96 -9.91 -4.41
N LEU A 111 -9.23 -8.87 -4.79
CA LEU A 111 -8.92 -8.55 -6.18
C LEU A 111 -7.83 -9.50 -6.69
N LYS A 112 -8.19 -10.39 -7.60
CA LYS A 112 -7.24 -11.39 -8.16
C LYS A 112 -6.33 -10.81 -9.24
N GLU A 113 -6.69 -9.66 -9.80
CA GLU A 113 -5.95 -8.98 -10.88
C GLU A 113 -5.81 -7.50 -10.56
N ASP A 114 -4.77 -6.88 -11.11
CA ASP A 114 -4.60 -5.44 -11.04
C ASP A 114 -5.63 -4.74 -11.94
N LEU A 115 -6.31 -3.75 -11.40
CA LEU A 115 -7.29 -2.97 -12.15
C LEU A 115 -6.61 -2.16 -13.26
N ASP A 116 -7.38 -1.86 -14.31
CA ASP A 116 -6.96 -0.99 -15.40
C ASP A 116 -7.85 0.25 -15.42
N VAL A 117 -7.31 1.36 -14.91
CA VAL A 117 -8.02 2.65 -14.82
C VAL A 117 -7.12 3.78 -15.27
N ASN A 118 -7.71 4.87 -15.80
CA ASN A 118 -6.97 6.01 -16.34
C ASN A 118 -6.66 7.10 -15.30
N VAL A 119 -6.63 6.76 -14.02
CA VAL A 119 -6.26 7.68 -12.94
C VAL A 119 -5.20 7.03 -12.05
N PRO A 120 -4.36 7.81 -11.34
CA PRO A 120 -3.38 7.27 -10.42
C PRO A 120 -4.03 6.36 -9.37
N MET A 121 -3.48 5.16 -9.13
CA MET A 121 -4.02 4.25 -8.12
C MET A 121 -3.23 4.28 -6.82
N VAL A 122 -3.95 4.11 -5.72
CA VAL A 122 -3.42 3.85 -4.37
C VAL A 122 -4.03 2.55 -3.86
N ALA A 123 -3.22 1.66 -3.30
CA ALA A 123 -3.69 0.36 -2.80
C ALA A 123 -3.27 0.08 -1.35
N ASP A 124 -4.23 -0.33 -0.54
CA ASP A 124 -3.98 -1.04 0.71
C ASP A 124 -3.78 -2.53 0.39
N MET A 125 -2.53 -3.01 0.52
CA MET A 125 -2.14 -4.40 0.33
C MET A 125 -1.65 -5.04 1.64
N SER A 126 -2.17 -4.61 2.77
CA SER A 126 -1.73 -5.11 4.08
C SER A 126 -1.78 -6.63 4.20
N SER A 127 -2.77 -7.27 3.58
CA SER A 127 -3.01 -8.70 3.78
C SER A 127 -2.60 -9.60 2.62
N ASP A 128 -2.27 -9.04 1.47
CA ASP A 128 -1.97 -9.79 0.25
C ASP A 128 -0.67 -9.39 -0.46
N ILE A 129 0.09 -8.45 0.10
CA ILE A 129 1.43 -8.16 -0.42
C ILE A 129 2.28 -9.44 -0.50
N PHE A 130 2.97 -9.68 -1.60
CA PHE A 130 3.73 -10.90 -1.92
C PHE A 130 2.90 -12.18 -2.07
N SER A 131 1.57 -12.13 -2.05
CA SER A 131 0.73 -13.33 -2.29
C SER A 131 0.56 -13.66 -3.76
N ARG A 132 0.72 -12.69 -4.65
CA ARG A 132 0.67 -12.80 -6.11
C ARG A 132 1.58 -11.77 -6.77
N PRO A 133 1.98 -11.98 -8.04
CA PRO A 133 2.60 -10.94 -8.84
C PRO A 133 1.65 -9.75 -9.02
N ILE A 134 2.22 -8.53 -8.98
CA ILE A 134 1.51 -7.27 -9.22
C ILE A 134 2.31 -6.40 -10.18
N ASP A 135 1.63 -5.55 -10.93
CA ASP A 135 2.25 -4.50 -11.73
C ASP A 135 2.32 -3.20 -10.93
N VAL A 136 3.46 -2.98 -10.25
CA VAL A 136 3.66 -1.78 -9.41
C VAL A 136 3.55 -0.50 -10.22
N SER A 137 3.80 -0.52 -11.53
CA SER A 137 3.74 0.69 -12.37
C SER A 137 2.34 1.32 -12.47
N LYS A 138 1.29 0.55 -12.17
CA LYS A 138 -0.10 1.02 -12.12
C LYS A 138 -0.43 1.88 -10.89
N TYR A 139 0.44 1.88 -9.88
CA TYR A 139 0.19 2.52 -8.59
C TYR A 139 1.14 3.69 -8.36
N ILE A 140 0.62 4.80 -7.84
CA ILE A 140 1.46 5.87 -7.28
C ILE A 140 1.85 5.59 -5.83
N CYS A 141 1.05 4.78 -5.12
CA CYS A 141 1.34 4.36 -3.77
C CYS A 141 0.72 2.99 -3.47
N ILE A 142 1.51 2.08 -2.92
CA ILE A 142 1.06 0.84 -2.30
C ILE A 142 1.51 0.90 -0.85
N TYR A 143 0.61 0.61 0.09
CA TYR A 143 0.95 0.57 1.50
C TYR A 143 0.33 -0.62 2.21
N GLY A 144 0.83 -0.91 3.40
CA GLY A 144 0.23 -1.93 4.24
C GLY A 144 0.93 -2.11 5.57
N GLY A 145 0.17 -2.58 6.54
CA GLY A 145 0.72 -3.08 7.80
C GLY A 145 1.33 -4.46 7.61
N ALA A 146 2.56 -4.66 8.04
CA ALA A 146 3.29 -5.91 7.82
C ALA A 146 2.73 -7.12 8.61
N GLN A 147 1.95 -6.88 9.67
CA GLN A 147 1.51 -7.90 10.63
C GLN A 147 0.60 -9.01 10.09
N LYS A 148 0.21 -8.96 8.82
CA LYS A 148 -0.61 -10.01 8.21
C LYS A 148 0.23 -10.97 7.38
N ASN A 149 0.88 -10.48 6.35
CA ASN A 149 1.53 -11.35 5.37
C ASN A 149 3.07 -11.21 5.30
N LEU A 150 3.67 -10.27 6.01
CA LEU A 150 5.11 -9.96 5.85
C LEU A 150 5.94 -10.13 7.11
N ALA A 151 5.48 -9.62 8.27
CA ALA A 151 6.29 -9.53 9.48
C ALA A 151 5.40 -9.44 10.74
N PRO A 152 5.97 -9.46 11.96
CA PRO A 152 5.26 -9.07 13.16
C PRO A 152 4.73 -7.62 13.09
N SER A 153 3.80 -7.28 13.98
CA SER A 153 3.30 -5.91 14.12
C SER A 153 4.43 -4.92 14.44
N GLY A 154 4.27 -3.67 14.02
CA GLY A 154 5.17 -2.57 14.33
C GLY A 154 5.82 -1.89 13.14
N VAL A 155 5.81 -2.51 11.96
CA VAL A 155 6.28 -1.87 10.72
C VAL A 155 5.15 -1.77 9.70
N THR A 156 5.13 -0.64 9.00
CA THR A 156 4.30 -0.36 7.82
C THR A 156 5.23 -0.24 6.63
N PHE A 157 4.92 -0.94 5.55
CA PHE A 157 5.62 -0.74 4.28
C PHE A 157 4.87 0.26 3.42
N VAL A 158 5.60 1.07 2.66
CA VAL A 158 5.06 1.95 1.63
C VAL A 158 5.95 1.86 0.40
N ILE A 159 5.34 1.60 -0.76
CA ILE A 159 5.98 1.71 -2.07
C ILE A 159 5.39 2.95 -2.72
N VAL A 160 6.20 3.95 -2.98
CA VAL A 160 5.72 5.25 -3.47
C VAL A 160 6.48 5.68 -4.72
N LYS A 161 5.74 6.19 -5.69
CA LYS A 161 6.29 6.78 -6.91
C LYS A 161 6.83 8.17 -6.61
N ASN A 162 8.14 8.38 -6.81
CA ASN A 162 8.82 9.60 -6.37
C ASN A 162 8.29 10.86 -7.08
N ASP A 163 7.96 10.77 -8.37
CA ASP A 163 7.44 11.88 -9.14
C ASP A 163 5.98 12.26 -8.81
N ALA A 164 5.28 11.43 -8.03
CA ALA A 164 3.94 11.74 -7.52
C ALA A 164 3.96 12.62 -6.26
N LEU A 165 5.10 12.75 -5.59
CA LEU A 165 5.25 13.53 -4.37
C LEU A 165 5.34 15.05 -4.65
N GLY A 166 4.97 15.84 -3.64
CA GLY A 166 5.07 17.31 -3.70
C GLY A 166 4.08 17.98 -4.65
N LYS A 167 2.97 17.32 -4.99
CA LYS A 167 1.94 17.86 -5.89
C LYS A 167 0.82 18.61 -5.17
N VAL A 168 0.65 18.40 -3.87
CA VAL A 168 -0.36 19.10 -3.06
C VAL A 168 0.16 20.46 -2.59
N SER A 169 -0.73 21.45 -2.54
CA SER A 169 -0.40 22.83 -2.13
C SER A 169 -0.33 23.01 -0.61
N ARG A 170 -0.91 22.09 0.15
CA ARG A 170 -0.95 22.19 1.62
C ARG A 170 0.40 21.95 2.25
N TYR A 171 0.61 22.55 3.44
CA TYR A 171 1.70 22.17 4.32
C TYR A 171 1.48 20.76 4.86
N ILE A 172 2.49 19.90 4.71
CA ILE A 172 2.49 18.55 5.29
C ILE A 172 3.46 18.53 6.46
N PRO A 173 3.02 18.17 7.68
CA PRO A 173 3.93 17.99 8.82
C PRO A 173 5.05 17.01 8.48
N THR A 174 6.27 17.31 8.90
CA THR A 174 7.49 16.60 8.51
C THR A 174 7.36 15.07 8.59
N MET A 175 6.83 14.54 9.69
CA MET A 175 6.69 13.08 9.89
C MET A 175 5.58 12.45 9.06
N LEU A 176 4.65 13.22 8.50
CA LEU A 176 3.56 12.75 7.64
C LEU A 176 3.88 12.94 6.14
N ASN A 177 5.03 13.53 5.83
CA ASN A 177 5.47 13.78 4.47
C ASN A 177 6.32 12.61 3.96
N TYR A 178 5.85 11.90 2.95
CA TYR A 178 6.61 10.79 2.36
C TYR A 178 7.97 11.23 1.83
N GLN A 179 8.11 12.47 1.31
CA GLN A 179 9.40 12.97 0.84
C GLN A 179 10.46 12.96 1.93
N THR A 180 10.10 13.32 3.18
CA THR A 180 11.02 13.26 4.33
C THR A 180 11.60 11.85 4.53
N HIS A 181 10.76 10.84 4.36
CA HIS A 181 11.17 9.44 4.55
C HIS A 181 11.93 8.90 3.34
N VAL A 182 11.61 9.37 2.12
CA VAL A 182 12.39 9.07 0.90
C VAL A 182 13.81 9.60 1.04
N ASP A 183 13.96 10.88 1.38
CA ASP A 183 15.26 11.57 1.49
C ASP A 183 16.17 10.96 2.57
N SER A 184 15.56 10.36 3.59
CA SER A 184 16.27 9.75 4.72
C SER A 184 16.33 8.22 4.67
N GLY A 185 15.83 7.58 3.61
CA GLY A 185 15.81 6.12 3.47
C GLY A 185 15.11 5.43 4.65
N SER A 186 13.96 5.95 5.07
CA SER A 186 13.18 5.51 6.24
C SER A 186 13.86 5.74 7.61
N MET A 187 15.01 6.41 7.64
CA MET A 187 15.82 6.58 8.85
C MET A 187 15.79 8.03 9.38
N PHE A 188 14.73 8.78 9.09
CA PHE A 188 14.56 10.14 9.63
C PHE A 188 14.50 10.14 11.16
N ASN A 189 13.82 9.18 11.74
CA ASN A 189 13.84 8.85 13.16
C ASN A 189 14.20 7.37 13.36
N THR A 190 14.28 6.90 14.58
CA THR A 190 14.58 5.50 14.88
C THR A 190 13.51 4.59 14.27
N PRO A 191 13.87 3.71 13.33
CA PRO A 191 12.92 2.82 12.69
C PRO A 191 12.52 1.64 13.59
N PRO A 192 11.43 0.92 13.30
CA PRO A 192 11.03 -0.28 14.03
C PRO A 192 11.97 -1.46 13.70
N VAL A 193 13.13 -1.50 14.34
CA VAL A 193 14.27 -2.40 14.05
C VAL A 193 13.88 -3.87 13.99
N VAL A 194 13.24 -4.39 15.03
CA VAL A 194 12.90 -5.83 15.13
C VAL A 194 11.90 -6.27 14.06
N PRO A 195 10.79 -5.55 13.81
CA PRO A 195 9.88 -5.91 12.71
C PRO A 195 10.52 -5.81 11.32
N ILE A 196 11.40 -4.84 11.06
CA ILE A 196 12.12 -4.75 9.78
C ILE A 196 13.07 -5.94 9.62
N TYR A 197 13.79 -6.33 10.66
CA TYR A 197 14.65 -7.51 10.62
C TYR A 197 13.83 -8.78 10.34
N ALA A 198 12.68 -8.94 11.00
CA ALA A 198 11.80 -10.08 10.73
C ALA A 198 11.26 -10.05 9.29
N ALA A 199 10.86 -8.88 8.77
CA ALA A 199 10.46 -8.72 7.38
C ALA A 199 11.56 -9.17 6.41
N LEU A 200 12.81 -8.79 6.67
CA LEU A 200 13.96 -9.23 5.88
C LEU A 200 14.07 -10.76 5.84
N GLN A 201 13.87 -11.45 6.97
CA GLN A 201 13.92 -12.91 6.98
C GLN A 201 12.80 -13.54 6.13
N THR A 202 11.59 -12.99 6.20
CA THR A 202 10.47 -13.41 5.36
C THR A 202 10.78 -13.20 3.87
N LEU A 203 11.34 -12.05 3.50
CA LEU A 203 11.70 -11.74 2.11
C LEU A 203 12.78 -12.69 1.57
N ARG A 204 13.80 -13.01 2.40
CA ARG A 204 14.82 -14.02 2.06
C ARG A 204 14.21 -15.39 1.85
N TRP A 205 13.26 -15.77 2.70
CA TRP A 205 12.53 -17.03 2.57
C TRP A 205 11.70 -17.07 1.28
N ILE A 206 10.90 -16.02 1.00
CA ILE A 206 10.11 -15.94 -0.25
C ILE A 206 11.04 -16.10 -1.48
N LYS A 207 12.20 -15.43 -1.48
CA LYS A 207 13.17 -15.54 -2.56
C LYS A 207 13.71 -16.98 -2.69
N ALA A 208 14.04 -17.62 -1.58
CA ALA A 208 14.58 -18.99 -1.56
C ALA A 208 13.57 -20.02 -2.03
N GLU A 209 12.28 -19.82 -1.76
CA GLU A 209 11.18 -20.69 -2.21
C GLU A 209 10.82 -20.52 -3.70
N GLY A 210 11.40 -19.53 -4.41
CA GLY A 210 11.13 -19.31 -5.84
C GLY A 210 10.35 -18.04 -6.15
N GLY A 211 10.21 -17.14 -5.17
CA GLY A 211 9.62 -15.81 -5.33
C GLY A 211 8.09 -15.78 -5.29
N VAL A 212 7.52 -14.65 -5.70
CA VAL A 212 6.09 -14.37 -5.52
C VAL A 212 5.18 -15.32 -6.33
N LYS A 213 5.63 -15.82 -7.47
CA LYS A 213 4.86 -16.82 -8.24
C LYS A 213 4.67 -18.14 -7.49
N GLU A 214 5.68 -18.54 -6.73
CA GLU A 214 5.55 -19.73 -5.89
C GLU A 214 4.63 -19.47 -4.68
N MET A 215 4.68 -18.27 -4.09
CA MET A 215 3.74 -17.87 -3.05
C MET A 215 2.29 -17.89 -3.56
N GLU A 216 2.04 -17.40 -4.76
CA GLU A 216 0.72 -17.48 -5.40
C GLU A 216 0.26 -18.94 -5.55
N ARG A 217 1.13 -19.82 -6.06
CA ARG A 217 0.83 -21.24 -6.19
C ARG A 217 0.49 -21.88 -4.83
N LEU A 218 1.25 -21.59 -3.80
CA LEU A 218 1.00 -22.10 -2.44
C LEU A 218 -0.30 -21.56 -1.86
N SER A 219 -0.60 -20.28 -2.06
CA SER A 219 -1.83 -19.66 -1.59
C SER A 219 -3.08 -20.29 -2.22
N LEU A 220 -3.03 -20.61 -3.53
CA LEU A 220 -4.14 -21.21 -4.26
C LEU A 220 -4.44 -22.67 -3.83
N ILE A 221 -3.47 -23.37 -3.26
CA ILE A 221 -3.67 -24.75 -2.75
C ILE A 221 -4.63 -24.76 -1.55
N HIS A 222 -4.70 -23.69 -0.80
CA HIS A 222 -5.50 -23.59 0.43
C HIS A 222 -6.89 -22.97 0.23
N ILE A 223 -7.24 -22.62 -0.98
CA ILE A 223 -8.55 -22.13 -1.37
C ILE A 223 -9.38 -23.28 -1.96
#